data_46987b3d10e5db2cb121f0b712662468
#
_entry.id   46987b3d10e5db2cb121f0b712662468
#
_cell.length_a   1.000
_cell.length_b   1.000
_cell.length_c   1.000
_cell.angle_alpha   90.00
_cell.angle_beta   90.00
_cell.angle_gamma   90.00
#
_symmetry.space_group_name_H-M   'P 1'
#
loop_
_entity.id
_entity.type
_entity.pdbx_description
1 polymer ?
#
loop_
_entity_poly.entity_id
_entity_poly.type
_entity_poly.pdbx_seq_one_letter_code
_entity_poly.pdbx_strand_id
1 'polypeptide(L)'
;MFEAKSQITRISRRSFIGGAAGLSAALMLPLAGTAQAQGAAAQKIADHFSSVRTMMGEFVQFGPQGEQTGGKFFIERPGKLRFNYEAPSKFRVVADGKSAVLFNGKLNTADLYSLKQTPLKLLLDERIDLSGNRVADLREDADLTTIKLVDKSVFGDATITMMFDPQSYELRQWTITDAQGKDTTVMIFNVQQGVTFDPSVFKIDYNRVREINQPGRGG
;
A
#
# COMPACT_ATOMS: atom_id res chain seq x y z
N MET A 1 56.82 6.77 -40.97
CA MET A 1 57.57 7.98 -41.33
C MET A 1 57.00 9.07 -40.43
N PHE A 2 57.65 9.37 -39.56
CA PHE A 2 58.36 10.30 -38.72
C PHE A 2 58.11 10.04 -37.20
N GLU A 3 59.22 9.64 -36.58
CA GLU A 3 59.51 9.72 -35.13
C GLU A 3 59.71 11.18 -34.73
N ALA A 4 59.53 11.45 -33.43
CA ALA A 4 60.42 12.31 -32.62
C ALA A 4 59.90 12.31 -31.20
N LYS A 5 60.55 11.60 -30.29
CA LYS A 5 61.62 11.95 -29.34
C LYS A 5 61.20 12.88 -28.20
N SER A 6 61.04 12.26 -27.02
CA SER A 6 61.84 12.43 -25.80
C SER A 6 62.25 13.87 -25.39
N GLN A 7 61.85 14.31 -24.24
CA GLN A 7 62.70 15.06 -23.31
C GLN A 7 62.30 14.75 -21.86
N ILE A 8 63.23 14.12 -21.18
CA ILE A 8 63.30 13.96 -19.73
C ILE A 8 63.99 15.21 -19.17
N THR A 9 63.36 15.88 -18.20
CA THR A 9 64.05 16.84 -17.39
C THR A 9 63.91 16.48 -15.91
N ARG A 10 65.00 15.98 -15.35
CA ARG A 10 65.22 15.84 -13.89
C ARG A 10 65.67 17.19 -13.33
N ILE A 11 65.02 17.66 -12.27
CA ILE A 11 65.56 18.63 -11.31
C ILE A 11 64.99 18.29 -9.94
N SER A 12 65.70 17.65 -9.12
CA SER A 12 66.53 18.04 -7.95
C SER A 12 65.75 18.46 -6.71
N ARG A 13 65.98 17.66 -5.67
CA ARG A 13 65.62 17.84 -4.24
C ARG A 13 66.07 19.18 -3.68
N ARG A 14 65.21 19.83 -2.93
CA ARG A 14 65.64 20.52 -1.66
C ARG A 14 64.46 20.70 -0.73
N SER A 15 64.65 20.24 0.47
CA SER A 15 63.83 20.28 1.67
C SER A 15 63.40 21.71 2.05
N PHE A 16 62.13 21.84 2.52
CA PHE A 16 61.80 22.79 3.59
C PHE A 16 60.80 22.15 4.55
N ILE A 17 61.23 22.08 5.78
CA ILE A 17 60.49 21.68 6.98
C ILE A 17 59.64 22.88 7.39
N GLY A 18 58.39 22.67 7.76
CA GLY A 18 57.58 23.73 8.38
C GLY A 18 56.15 23.27 8.56
N GLY A 19 55.88 22.82 9.74
CA GLY A 19 54.68 22.39 10.43
C GLY A 19 53.37 23.15 10.22
N ALA A 20 52.34 22.40 10.29
CA ALA A 20 51.09 22.70 11.06
C ALA A 20 50.17 21.47 10.82
N ALA A 21 50.10 20.60 11.79
CA ALA A 21 49.06 19.57 11.88
C ALA A 21 47.74 20.23 12.19
N GLY A 22 46.97 20.53 11.16
CA GLY A 22 45.57 20.86 11.27
C GLY A 22 44.76 19.57 11.29
N LEU A 23 44.42 19.07 12.48
CA LEU A 23 43.41 18.02 12.65
C LEU A 23 42.06 18.60 12.26
N SER A 24 41.65 18.44 11.01
CA SER A 24 40.27 18.64 10.61
C SER A 24 39.49 17.39 11.02
N ALA A 25 38.98 17.39 12.25
CA ALA A 25 37.96 16.46 12.70
C ALA A 25 36.70 16.74 11.88
N ALA A 26 36.52 16.04 10.77
CA ALA A 26 35.23 15.97 10.07
C ALA A 26 34.24 15.30 11.04
N LEU A 27 33.38 16.13 11.67
CA LEU A 27 32.21 15.63 12.37
C LEU A 27 31.34 14.95 11.32
N MET A 28 31.44 13.64 11.24
CA MET A 28 30.40 12.80 10.60
C MET A 28 29.20 12.79 11.54
N LEU A 29 28.27 13.70 11.31
CA LEU A 29 26.93 13.64 11.92
C LEU A 29 26.23 12.39 11.35
N PRO A 30 25.70 11.51 12.20
CA PRO A 30 24.98 10.34 11.72
C PRO A 30 23.70 10.77 10.99
N LEU A 31 23.54 10.36 9.74
CA LEU A 31 22.32 10.48 8.93
C LEU A 31 21.16 9.57 9.44
N ALA A 32 21.12 9.27 10.72
CA ALA A 32 20.07 8.42 11.32
C ALA A 32 18.72 9.14 11.48
N GLY A 33 18.64 10.45 11.18
CA GLY A 33 17.42 11.24 11.39
C GLY A 33 16.34 11.08 10.32
N THR A 34 16.68 10.65 9.09
CA THR A 34 15.74 10.68 7.97
C THR A 34 14.72 9.53 7.99
N ALA A 35 15.14 8.31 8.31
CA ALA A 35 14.25 7.15 8.34
C ALA A 35 13.21 7.24 9.47
N GLN A 36 13.59 7.79 10.61
CA GLN A 36 12.69 7.95 11.75
C GLN A 36 11.66 9.07 11.52
N ALA A 37 12.06 10.15 10.84
CA ALA A 37 11.17 11.23 10.45
C ALA A 37 10.13 10.75 9.42
N GLN A 38 10.55 9.97 8.43
CA GLN A 38 9.64 9.35 7.44
C GLN A 38 8.62 8.43 8.09
N GLY A 39 9.05 7.58 9.03
CA GLY A 39 8.14 6.70 9.78
C GLY A 39 7.09 7.48 10.58
N ALA A 40 7.48 8.60 11.19
CA ALA A 40 6.56 9.44 11.95
C ALA A 40 5.54 10.16 11.05
N ALA A 41 5.95 10.65 9.88
CA ALA A 41 5.06 11.26 8.90
C ALA A 41 4.05 10.26 8.35
N ALA A 42 4.52 9.08 7.93
CA ALA A 42 3.65 7.99 7.48
C ALA A 42 2.64 7.57 8.57
N GLN A 43 3.09 7.46 9.83
CA GLN A 43 2.21 7.08 10.94
C GLN A 43 1.12 8.15 11.19
N LYS A 44 1.44 9.43 11.07
CA LYS A 44 0.45 10.51 11.21
C LYS A 44 -0.67 10.39 10.17
N ILE A 45 -0.32 10.12 8.91
CA ILE A 45 -1.29 9.91 7.83
C ILE A 45 -2.14 8.65 8.11
N ALA A 46 -1.50 7.56 8.53
CA ALA A 46 -2.18 6.31 8.86
C ALA A 46 -3.13 6.47 10.06
N ASP A 47 -2.74 7.23 11.07
CA ASP A 47 -3.60 7.54 12.24
C ASP A 47 -4.81 8.37 11.82
N HIS A 48 -4.62 9.39 10.96
CA HIS A 48 -5.73 10.18 10.42
C HIS A 48 -6.69 9.29 9.61
N PHE A 49 -6.17 8.50 8.68
CA PHE A 49 -6.99 7.60 7.86
C PHE A 49 -7.73 6.55 8.71
N SER A 50 -7.09 6.01 9.75
CA SER A 50 -7.69 5.05 10.68
C SER A 50 -8.77 5.68 11.56
N SER A 51 -8.70 7.00 11.81
CA SER A 51 -9.71 7.71 12.62
C SER A 51 -11.08 7.77 11.93
N VAL A 52 -11.11 7.65 10.59
CA VAL A 52 -12.35 7.57 9.82
C VAL A 52 -12.96 6.18 9.97
N ARG A 53 -13.93 6.04 10.87
CA ARG A 53 -14.55 4.75 11.22
C ARG A 53 -15.42 4.20 10.11
N THR A 54 -16.19 5.07 9.46
CA THR A 54 -17.11 4.67 8.38
C THR A 54 -16.96 5.58 7.18
N MET A 55 -16.99 4.98 5.99
CA MET A 55 -16.99 5.71 4.74
C MET A 55 -17.70 4.92 3.64
N MET A 56 -18.27 5.64 2.68
CA MET A 56 -18.79 5.08 1.44
C MET A 56 -18.47 6.01 0.28
N GLY A 57 -18.55 5.50 -0.93
CA GLY A 57 -18.30 6.28 -2.14
C GLY A 57 -18.30 5.40 -3.37
N GLU A 58 -17.67 5.89 -4.41
CA GLU A 58 -17.51 5.23 -5.68
C GLU A 58 -16.05 4.83 -5.90
N PHE A 59 -15.83 3.81 -6.71
CA PHE A 59 -14.47 3.37 -7.05
C PHE A 59 -14.36 3.02 -8.53
N VAL A 60 -13.14 3.14 -9.02
CA VAL A 60 -12.68 2.53 -10.28
C VAL A 60 -11.50 1.63 -9.96
N GLN A 61 -11.53 0.42 -10.48
CA GLN A 61 -10.46 -0.57 -10.35
C GLN A 61 -9.85 -0.87 -11.71
N PHE A 62 -8.53 -0.89 -11.74
CA PHE A 62 -7.73 -1.36 -12.87
C PHE A 62 -7.08 -2.67 -12.45
N GLY A 63 -7.35 -3.72 -13.18
CA GLY A 63 -6.77 -5.05 -12.95
C GLY A 63 -5.42 -5.24 -13.65
N PRO A 64 -4.79 -6.40 -13.41
CA PRO A 64 -3.42 -6.66 -13.89
C PRO A 64 -3.24 -6.67 -15.40
N GLN A 65 -4.32 -6.79 -16.17
CA GLN A 65 -4.30 -6.82 -17.63
C GLN A 65 -4.84 -5.51 -18.23
N GLY A 66 -5.02 -4.48 -17.38
CA GLY A 66 -5.56 -3.18 -17.78
C GLY A 66 -7.09 -3.15 -17.88
N GLU A 67 -7.77 -4.23 -17.47
CA GLU A 67 -9.24 -4.24 -17.39
C GLU A 67 -9.71 -3.21 -16.37
N GLN A 68 -10.73 -2.44 -16.75
CA GLN A 68 -11.33 -1.43 -15.91
C GLN A 68 -12.73 -1.87 -15.47
N THR A 69 -12.97 -1.76 -14.17
CA THR A 69 -14.27 -1.98 -13.54
C THR A 69 -14.52 -0.89 -12.52
N GLY A 70 -15.76 -0.72 -12.08
CA GLY A 70 -16.09 0.29 -11.07
C GLY A 70 -17.34 -0.10 -10.30
N GLY A 71 -17.73 0.76 -9.37
CA GLY A 71 -18.92 0.55 -8.55
C GLY A 71 -18.92 1.37 -7.27
N LYS A 72 -19.60 0.85 -6.25
CA LYS A 72 -19.75 1.49 -4.94
C LYS A 72 -19.06 0.70 -3.86
N PHE A 73 -18.38 1.40 -2.96
CA PHE A 73 -17.76 0.80 -1.79
C PHE A 73 -18.37 1.30 -0.48
N PHE A 74 -18.25 0.46 0.54
CA PHE A 74 -18.70 0.71 1.91
C PHE A 74 -17.65 0.16 2.84
N ILE A 75 -17.21 0.95 3.81
CA ILE A 75 -16.22 0.54 4.83
C ILE A 75 -16.73 0.92 6.20
N GLU A 76 -16.65 -0.02 7.14
CA GLU A 76 -16.86 0.19 8.57
C GLU A 76 -15.76 -0.50 9.34
N ARG A 77 -14.86 0.29 9.93
CA ARG A 77 -13.76 -0.24 10.76
C ARG A 77 -14.23 -0.65 12.15
N PRO A 78 -13.66 -1.73 12.69
CA PRO A 78 -12.63 -2.58 12.09
C PRO A 78 -13.20 -3.68 11.17
N GLY A 79 -12.48 -3.97 10.11
CA GLY A 79 -12.59 -5.23 9.35
C GLY A 79 -13.76 -5.37 8.39
N LYS A 80 -14.70 -4.44 8.33
CA LYS A 80 -15.87 -4.58 7.47
C LYS A 80 -15.70 -3.76 6.19
N LEU A 81 -16.02 -4.41 5.07
CA LEU A 81 -15.92 -3.83 3.73
C LEU A 81 -16.94 -4.47 2.80
N ARG A 82 -17.46 -3.68 1.88
CA ARG A 82 -18.21 -4.16 0.75
C ARG A 82 -17.86 -3.38 -0.50
N PHE A 83 -17.59 -4.11 -1.60
CA PHE A 83 -17.52 -3.58 -2.95
C PHE A 83 -18.66 -4.19 -3.78
N ASN A 84 -19.48 -3.35 -4.36
CA ASN A 84 -20.49 -3.74 -5.33
C ASN A 84 -20.04 -3.22 -6.69
N TYR A 85 -19.65 -4.14 -7.57
CA TYR A 85 -19.26 -3.79 -8.93
C TYR A 85 -20.50 -3.57 -9.78
N GLU A 86 -20.44 -2.59 -10.69
CA GLU A 86 -21.51 -2.27 -11.62
C GLU A 86 -21.46 -3.12 -12.87
N ALA A 87 -22.59 -3.16 -13.58
CA ALA A 87 -22.69 -3.88 -14.86
C ALA A 87 -21.61 -3.41 -15.86
N PRO A 88 -21.06 -4.29 -16.69
CA PRO A 88 -21.46 -5.70 -16.86
C PRO A 88 -20.85 -6.66 -15.83
N SER A 89 -20.05 -6.18 -14.89
CA SER A 89 -19.46 -7.00 -13.82
C SER A 89 -20.55 -7.50 -12.87
N LYS A 90 -20.44 -8.77 -12.46
CA LYS A 90 -21.26 -9.38 -11.41
C LYS A 90 -20.43 -9.73 -10.18
N PHE A 91 -19.30 -9.04 -10.02
CA PHE A 91 -18.44 -9.22 -8.84
C PHE A 91 -19.01 -8.49 -7.62
N ARG A 92 -18.70 -9.06 -6.49
CA ARG A 92 -18.93 -8.45 -5.19
C ARG A 92 -17.88 -8.94 -4.20
N VAL A 93 -17.29 -8.02 -3.45
CA VAL A 93 -16.39 -8.33 -2.33
C VAL A 93 -17.10 -7.97 -1.05
N VAL A 94 -17.11 -8.85 -0.07
CA VAL A 94 -17.67 -8.58 1.27
C VAL A 94 -16.70 -9.08 2.32
N ALA A 95 -16.37 -8.22 3.28
CA ALA A 95 -15.64 -8.59 4.50
C ALA A 95 -16.50 -8.28 5.73
N ASP A 96 -16.54 -9.21 6.70
CA ASP A 96 -17.38 -9.13 7.90
C ASP A 96 -16.60 -8.93 9.20
N GLY A 97 -15.31 -8.65 9.09
CA GLY A 97 -14.37 -8.53 10.22
C GLY A 97 -13.54 -9.79 10.48
N LYS A 98 -13.95 -10.95 9.96
CA LYS A 98 -13.25 -12.25 10.12
C LYS A 98 -12.79 -12.79 8.78
N SER A 99 -13.66 -12.77 7.81
CA SER A 99 -13.47 -13.33 6.49
C SER A 99 -13.70 -12.27 5.42
N ALA A 100 -13.11 -12.50 4.24
CA ALA A 100 -13.44 -11.80 3.02
C ALA A 100 -13.89 -12.82 1.97
N VAL A 101 -14.98 -12.51 1.26
CA VAL A 101 -15.53 -13.35 0.19
C VAL A 101 -15.54 -12.56 -1.11
N LEU A 102 -15.00 -13.17 -2.17
CA LEU A 102 -15.12 -12.69 -3.54
C LEU A 102 -16.21 -13.52 -4.24
N PHE A 103 -17.33 -12.88 -4.51
CA PHE A 103 -18.40 -13.49 -5.31
C PHE A 103 -18.24 -13.12 -6.77
N ASN A 104 -18.29 -14.11 -7.65
CA ASN A 104 -18.42 -13.92 -9.09
C ASN A 104 -19.77 -14.48 -9.55
N GLY A 105 -20.74 -13.59 -9.69
CA GLY A 105 -22.09 -14.00 -10.10
C GLY A 105 -22.20 -14.48 -11.55
N LYS A 106 -21.18 -14.21 -12.42
CA LYS A 106 -21.14 -14.72 -13.78
C LYS A 106 -20.71 -16.19 -13.83
N LEU A 107 -19.70 -16.54 -13.01
CA LEU A 107 -19.17 -17.90 -12.93
C LEU A 107 -19.82 -18.71 -11.81
N ASN A 108 -20.68 -18.10 -10.99
CA ASN A 108 -21.27 -18.68 -9.79
C ASN A 108 -20.19 -19.27 -8.85
N THR A 109 -19.13 -18.48 -8.58
CA THR A 109 -18.05 -18.85 -7.64
C THR A 109 -18.04 -17.94 -6.42
N ALA A 110 -17.52 -18.45 -5.30
CA ALA A 110 -17.37 -17.73 -4.05
C ALA A 110 -16.06 -18.13 -3.37
N ASP A 111 -15.03 -17.29 -3.49
CA ASP A 111 -13.73 -17.53 -2.88
C ASP A 111 -13.69 -16.94 -1.49
N LEU A 112 -13.48 -17.77 -0.48
CA LEU A 112 -13.45 -17.40 0.93
C LEU A 112 -12.02 -17.33 1.45
N TYR A 113 -11.65 -16.20 2.01
CA TYR A 113 -10.33 -15.93 2.59
C TYR A 113 -10.44 -15.52 4.06
N SER A 114 -9.46 -15.88 4.88
CA SER A 114 -9.30 -15.23 6.17
C SER A 114 -8.87 -13.78 5.97
N LEU A 115 -9.62 -12.81 6.52
CA LEU A 115 -9.28 -11.40 6.38
C LEU A 115 -7.86 -11.08 6.88
N LYS A 116 -7.42 -11.79 7.94
CA LYS A 116 -6.08 -11.63 8.52
C LYS A 116 -4.93 -11.97 7.56
N GLN A 117 -5.22 -12.73 6.50
CA GLN A 117 -4.25 -13.18 5.51
C GLN A 117 -4.37 -12.39 4.19
N THR A 118 -5.05 -11.28 4.20
CA THR A 118 -5.24 -10.44 3.02
C THR A 118 -4.65 -9.04 3.25
N PRO A 119 -4.13 -8.37 2.21
CA PRO A 119 -3.71 -6.97 2.30
C PRO A 119 -4.82 -6.02 2.74
N LEU A 120 -6.09 -6.39 2.54
CA LEU A 120 -7.26 -5.61 2.99
C LEU A 120 -7.27 -5.40 4.50
N LYS A 121 -6.66 -6.31 5.28
CA LYS A 121 -6.54 -6.15 6.73
C LYS A 121 -5.93 -4.81 7.10
N LEU A 122 -4.86 -4.38 6.44
CA LEU A 122 -4.23 -3.08 6.71
C LEU A 122 -5.17 -1.90 6.48
N LEU A 123 -5.94 -1.93 5.39
CA LEU A 123 -6.91 -0.87 5.09
C LEU A 123 -8.06 -0.83 6.10
N LEU A 124 -8.35 -1.95 6.75
CA LEU A 124 -9.54 -2.15 7.58
C LEU A 124 -9.23 -2.26 9.08
N ASP A 125 -7.97 -2.18 9.50
CA ASP A 125 -7.62 -2.20 10.91
C ASP A 125 -8.17 -0.98 11.64
N GLU A 126 -8.42 -1.13 12.93
CA GLU A 126 -8.83 -0.03 13.81
C GLU A 126 -7.75 1.04 13.89
N ARG A 127 -6.50 0.63 13.90
CA ARG A 127 -5.31 1.47 13.80
C ARG A 127 -4.30 0.80 12.89
N ILE A 128 -3.84 1.54 11.88
CA ILE A 128 -2.77 1.07 11.00
C ILE A 128 -1.45 1.34 11.71
N ASP A 129 -0.82 0.27 12.17
CA ASP A 129 0.50 0.33 12.80
C ASP A 129 1.58 0.22 11.73
N LEU A 130 2.28 1.33 11.50
CA LEU A 130 3.41 1.44 10.58
C LEU A 130 4.76 1.37 11.29
N SER A 131 4.79 0.98 12.56
CA SER A 131 6.03 0.79 13.32
C SER A 131 6.88 -0.35 12.74
N GLY A 132 8.16 -0.31 13.01
CA GLY A 132 9.12 -1.28 12.47
C GLY A 132 9.43 -1.03 10.98
N ASN A 133 9.86 -2.07 10.28
CA ASN A 133 10.28 -1.99 8.88
C ASN A 133 9.14 -2.20 7.88
N ARG A 134 7.90 -1.85 8.24
CA ARG A 134 6.74 -2.03 7.36
C ARG A 134 6.65 -0.99 6.26
N VAL A 135 7.12 0.22 6.51
CA VAL A 135 7.20 1.28 5.49
C VAL A 135 8.45 1.03 4.65
N ALA A 136 8.25 0.59 3.42
CA ALA A 136 9.34 0.36 2.47
C ALA A 136 9.73 1.63 1.72
N ASP A 137 8.77 2.52 1.50
CA ASP A 137 8.99 3.82 0.84
C ASP A 137 7.95 4.83 1.30
N LEU A 138 8.37 6.07 1.50
CA LEU A 138 7.51 7.24 1.71
C LEU A 138 7.97 8.33 0.76
N ARG A 139 7.04 8.82 -0.06
CA ARG A 139 7.30 9.89 -1.00
C ARG A 139 6.25 10.98 -0.82
N GLU A 140 6.70 12.20 -0.64
CA GLU A 140 5.86 13.38 -0.49
C GLU A 140 6.04 14.26 -1.72
N ASP A 141 5.03 14.31 -2.57
CA ASP A 141 4.95 15.17 -3.74
C ASP A 141 3.92 16.28 -3.48
N ALA A 142 3.89 17.29 -4.36
CA ALA A 142 2.96 18.43 -4.21
C ALA A 142 1.49 18.02 -4.19
N ASP A 143 1.14 16.97 -4.93
CA ASP A 143 -0.24 16.54 -5.16
C ASP A 143 -0.62 15.25 -4.41
N LEU A 144 0.37 14.43 -4.04
CA LEU A 144 0.15 13.13 -3.41
C LEU A 144 1.25 12.77 -2.42
N THR A 145 0.84 12.17 -1.31
CA THR A 145 1.76 11.46 -0.42
C THR A 145 1.59 9.96 -0.65
N THR A 146 2.68 9.30 -1.04
CA THR A 146 2.70 7.86 -1.36
C THR A 146 3.40 7.09 -0.24
N ILE A 147 2.73 6.08 0.29
CA ILE A 147 3.27 5.16 1.31
C ILE A 147 3.25 3.76 0.74
N LYS A 148 4.43 3.15 0.58
CA LYS A 148 4.56 1.74 0.20
C LYS A 148 4.81 0.88 1.42
N LEU A 149 3.96 -0.12 1.63
CA LEU A 149 4.01 -1.03 2.75
C LEU A 149 4.38 -2.45 2.29
N VAL A 150 5.15 -3.11 3.13
CA VAL A 150 5.53 -4.52 3.03
C VAL A 150 5.28 -5.18 4.38
N ASP A 151 4.69 -6.36 4.36
CA ASP A 151 4.59 -7.19 5.57
C ASP A 151 4.58 -8.66 5.14
N LYS A 152 5.76 -9.27 5.11
CA LYS A 152 5.92 -10.67 4.66
C LYS A 152 5.14 -11.66 5.51
N SER A 153 4.87 -11.34 6.78
CA SER A 153 4.10 -12.20 7.68
C SER A 153 2.60 -12.22 7.35
N VAL A 154 2.10 -11.13 6.74
CA VAL A 154 0.69 -10.96 6.39
C VAL A 154 0.45 -11.16 4.90
N PHE A 155 1.34 -10.62 4.04
CA PHE A 155 1.11 -10.55 2.60
C PHE A 155 2.02 -11.51 1.80
N GLY A 156 2.98 -12.19 2.45
CA GLY A 156 4.06 -12.87 1.74
C GLY A 156 4.90 -11.86 0.96
N ASP A 157 5.09 -12.08 -0.33
CA ASP A 157 5.85 -11.17 -1.20
C ASP A 157 4.99 -10.07 -1.84
N ALA A 158 3.68 -9.99 -1.50
CA ALA A 158 2.83 -8.91 -1.98
C ALA A 158 3.15 -7.59 -1.26
N THR A 159 2.85 -6.48 -1.92
CA THR A 159 3.00 -5.12 -1.35
C THR A 159 1.72 -4.32 -1.53
N ILE A 160 1.52 -3.31 -0.68
CA ILE A 160 0.45 -2.33 -0.85
C ILE A 160 1.04 -0.93 -0.92
N THR A 161 0.68 -0.18 -1.95
CA THR A 161 1.04 1.23 -2.11
C THR A 161 -0.23 2.06 -1.93
N MET A 162 -0.23 2.96 -0.97
CA MET A 162 -1.35 3.86 -0.69
C MET A 162 -0.97 5.29 -1.05
N MET A 163 -1.90 6.01 -1.68
CA MET A 163 -1.72 7.41 -2.10
C MET A 163 -2.77 8.27 -1.42
N PHE A 164 -2.30 9.28 -0.73
CA PHE A 164 -3.11 10.20 0.07
C PHE A 164 -2.99 11.63 -0.46
N ASP A 165 -4.04 12.38 -0.28
CA ASP A 165 -4.00 13.83 -0.42
C ASP A 165 -3.07 14.41 0.65
N PRO A 166 -2.10 15.27 0.30
CA PRO A 166 -1.10 15.75 1.25
C PRO A 166 -1.64 16.76 2.27
N GLN A 167 -2.80 17.36 2.01
CA GLN A 167 -3.42 18.38 2.88
C GLN A 167 -4.49 17.76 3.78
N SER A 168 -5.40 16.97 3.20
CA SER A 168 -6.52 16.37 3.93
C SER A 168 -6.17 14.99 4.52
N TYR A 169 -5.08 14.36 4.10
CA TYR A 169 -4.72 12.97 4.41
C TYR A 169 -5.79 11.93 4.02
N GLU A 170 -6.70 12.32 3.14
CA GLU A 170 -7.68 11.38 2.60
C GLU A 170 -7.04 10.41 1.62
N LEU A 171 -7.38 9.13 1.74
CA LEU A 171 -6.97 8.12 0.77
C LEU A 171 -7.62 8.41 -0.58
N ARG A 172 -6.79 8.46 -1.63
CA ARG A 172 -7.24 8.65 -3.02
C ARG A 172 -7.18 7.36 -3.82
N GLN A 173 -6.14 6.57 -3.55
CA GLN A 173 -5.85 5.37 -4.31
C GLN A 173 -5.05 4.37 -3.48
N TRP A 174 -5.18 3.10 -3.79
CA TRP A 174 -4.19 2.10 -3.39
C TRP A 174 -3.95 1.11 -4.53
N THR A 175 -2.75 0.53 -4.53
CA THR A 175 -2.34 -0.52 -5.46
C THR A 175 -1.82 -1.70 -4.66
N ILE A 176 -2.37 -2.88 -4.93
CA ILE A 176 -1.83 -4.14 -4.43
C ILE A 176 -1.00 -4.75 -5.55
N THR A 177 0.28 -4.96 -5.29
CA THR A 177 1.18 -5.72 -6.17
C THR A 177 1.30 -7.12 -5.60
N ASP A 178 0.88 -8.13 -6.35
CA ASP A 178 0.94 -9.52 -5.92
C ASP A 178 2.38 -10.09 -5.96
N ALA A 179 2.55 -11.34 -5.50
CA ALA A 179 3.84 -12.01 -5.49
C ALA A 179 4.44 -12.25 -6.90
N GLN A 180 3.63 -12.14 -7.95
CA GLN A 180 4.04 -12.23 -9.35
C GLN A 180 4.35 -10.86 -9.96
N GLY A 181 4.27 -9.77 -9.17
CA GLY A 181 4.48 -8.40 -9.63
C GLY A 181 3.31 -7.82 -10.42
N LYS A 182 2.11 -8.39 -10.28
CA LYS A 182 0.91 -7.90 -10.98
C LYS A 182 0.16 -6.91 -10.10
N ASP A 183 -0.20 -5.79 -10.68
CA ASP A 183 -0.87 -4.70 -9.99
C ASP A 183 -2.40 -4.76 -10.12
N THR A 184 -3.06 -4.52 -9.00
CA THR A 184 -4.48 -4.18 -8.95
C THR A 184 -4.61 -2.83 -8.25
N THR A 185 -5.07 -1.83 -8.99
CA THR A 185 -5.20 -0.45 -8.50
C THR A 185 -6.66 -0.10 -8.30
N VAL A 186 -6.98 0.49 -7.17
CA VAL A 186 -8.32 1.02 -6.86
C VAL A 186 -8.21 2.50 -6.55
N MET A 187 -8.92 3.31 -7.31
CA MET A 187 -9.14 4.74 -7.06
C MET A 187 -10.51 4.94 -6.45
N ILE A 188 -10.61 5.81 -5.44
CA ILE A 188 -11.88 6.14 -4.78
C ILE A 188 -12.21 7.62 -4.94
N PHE A 189 -13.50 7.93 -5.04
CA PHE A 189 -14.01 9.28 -5.22
C PHE A 189 -15.44 9.41 -4.67
N ASN A 190 -15.96 10.62 -4.60
CA ASN A 190 -17.26 10.92 -4.01
C ASN A 190 -17.42 10.33 -2.59
N VAL A 191 -16.33 10.41 -1.80
CA VAL A 191 -16.26 9.81 -0.47
C VAL A 191 -17.11 10.59 0.52
N GLN A 192 -17.97 9.87 1.23
CA GLN A 192 -18.76 10.35 2.37
C GLN A 192 -18.27 9.62 3.63
N GLN A 193 -17.98 10.36 4.68
CA GLN A 193 -17.49 9.84 5.96
C GLN A 193 -18.55 9.98 7.04
N GLY A 194 -18.43 9.23 8.14
CA GLY A 194 -19.34 9.33 9.28
C GLY A 194 -20.74 8.76 9.02
N VAL A 195 -20.89 7.92 8.00
CA VAL A 195 -22.18 7.31 7.63
C VAL A 195 -22.53 6.15 8.55
N THR A 196 -23.83 5.94 8.79
CA THR A 196 -24.32 4.78 9.54
C THR A 196 -24.82 3.72 8.57
N PHE A 197 -24.40 2.47 8.77
CA PHE A 197 -24.81 1.35 7.93
C PHE A 197 -25.73 0.40 8.67
N ASP A 198 -26.68 -0.18 7.94
CA ASP A 198 -27.36 -1.38 8.41
C ASP A 198 -26.36 -2.55 8.49
N PRO A 199 -26.37 -3.32 9.60
CA PRO A 199 -25.41 -4.44 9.78
C PRO A 199 -25.45 -5.49 8.66
N SER A 200 -26.56 -5.61 7.94
CA SER A 200 -26.71 -6.54 6.80
C SER A 200 -25.82 -6.18 5.60
N VAL A 201 -25.38 -4.91 5.50
CA VAL A 201 -24.47 -4.47 4.43
C VAL A 201 -23.21 -5.32 4.35
N PHE A 202 -22.67 -5.72 5.50
CA PHE A 202 -21.41 -6.47 5.62
C PHE A 202 -21.61 -7.95 5.90
N LYS A 203 -22.85 -8.45 5.83
CA LYS A 203 -23.14 -9.85 6.14
C LYS A 203 -22.69 -10.77 5.02
N ILE A 204 -21.89 -11.79 5.37
CA ILE A 204 -21.54 -12.90 4.51
C ILE A 204 -22.56 -14.02 4.70
N ASP A 205 -23.18 -14.47 3.60
CA ASP A 205 -24.00 -15.68 3.60
C ASP A 205 -23.12 -16.91 3.45
N TYR A 206 -22.64 -17.44 4.58
CA TYR A 206 -21.78 -18.62 4.62
C TYR A 206 -22.48 -19.90 4.13
N ASN A 207 -23.81 -19.98 4.21
CA ASN A 207 -24.54 -21.11 3.67
C ASN A 207 -24.44 -21.09 2.15
N ARG A 208 -24.69 -19.94 1.55
CA ARG A 208 -24.55 -19.77 0.10
C ARG A 208 -23.12 -20.00 -0.38
N VAL A 209 -22.11 -19.58 0.37
CA VAL A 209 -20.70 -19.86 0.05
C VAL A 209 -20.42 -21.34 0.04
N ARG A 210 -20.95 -22.10 1.02
CA ARG A 210 -20.81 -23.56 1.08
C ARG A 210 -21.52 -24.27 -0.08
N GLU A 211 -22.74 -23.87 -0.39
CA GLU A 211 -23.51 -24.42 -1.52
C GLU A 211 -22.78 -24.25 -2.85
N ILE A 212 -22.21 -23.05 -3.10
CA ILE A 212 -21.46 -22.78 -4.31
C ILE A 212 -20.20 -23.65 -4.40
N ASN A 213 -19.48 -23.83 -3.29
CA ASN A 213 -18.20 -24.54 -3.25
C ASN A 213 -18.35 -26.07 -3.13
N GLN A 214 -19.55 -26.56 -2.79
CA GLN A 214 -19.87 -27.98 -2.67
C GLN A 214 -21.16 -28.32 -3.45
N PRO A 215 -21.20 -28.10 -4.77
CA PRO A 215 -22.38 -28.49 -5.55
C PRO A 215 -22.53 -30.00 -5.54
N GLY A 216 -23.56 -30.54 -4.86
CA GLY A 216 -23.90 -31.95 -4.89
C GLY A 216 -23.97 -32.72 -3.57
N ARG A 217 -23.93 -32.03 -2.41
CA ARG A 217 -24.14 -32.67 -1.08
C ARG A 217 -25.54 -32.44 -0.49
N GLY A 218 -26.51 -32.08 -1.31
CA GLY A 218 -27.91 -31.87 -0.96
C GLY A 218 -28.81 -32.73 -1.82
N GLY A 219 -28.84 -34.01 -1.54
CA GLY A 219 -29.73 -34.98 -2.11
C GLY A 219 -30.09 -36.00 -1.05
#